data_ebaa77a2a8addd41f8e84e3b855ddc00
#
_entry.id   ebaa77a2a8addd41f8e84e3b855ddc00
#
_cell.length_a   1.000
_cell.length_b   1.000
_cell.length_c   1.000
_cell.angle_alpha   90.00
_cell.angle_beta   90.00
_cell.angle_gamma   90.00
#
_symmetry.space_group_name_H-M   'P 1'
#
loop_
_entity.id
_entity.type
_entity.pdbx_description
1 polymer ?
#
loop_
_entity_poly.entity_id
_entity_poly.type
_entity_poly.pdbx_seq_one_letter_code
_entity_poly.pdbx_strand_id
1 'polypeptide(L)'
;YTRYTLIYNSEKKGRIMWLQCLDEPQLAFTVIDPMKVVAEYNPVVDDEWLAQLGEVESEGDYFLLSVVTVPSDLTKMTANLKAPIVINMNTKKACQLIVNNDNYEVRYNVYDYIQKMKEEK
;
A
#
# COMPACT_ATOMS: atom_id res chain seq x y z
N TYR A 1 13.39 -9.44 7.57
CA TYR A 1 13.52 -9.64 6.12
C TYR A 1 13.58 -8.29 5.41
N THR A 2 14.47 -8.15 4.44
CA THR A 2 14.78 -6.85 3.86
C THR A 2 14.56 -6.73 2.34
N ARG A 3 14.37 -7.84 1.64
CA ARG A 3 14.23 -7.79 0.17
C ARG A 3 12.86 -8.27 -0.27
N TYR A 4 12.19 -7.43 -1.08
CA TYR A 4 10.83 -7.70 -1.57
C TYR A 4 10.72 -7.34 -3.05
N THR A 5 9.80 -7.98 -3.74
CA THR A 5 9.43 -7.61 -5.10
C THR A 5 7.92 -7.42 -5.17
N LEU A 6 7.49 -6.47 -5.99
CA LEU A 6 6.07 -6.19 -6.19
C LEU A 6 5.58 -6.98 -7.41
N ILE A 7 4.57 -7.82 -7.19
CA ILE A 7 3.96 -8.62 -8.24
C ILE A 7 2.59 -8.04 -8.56
N TYR A 8 2.36 -7.68 -9.80
CA TYR A 8 1.09 -7.10 -10.22
C TYR A 8 0.78 -7.48 -11.66
N ASN A 9 -0.50 -7.39 -12.02
CA ASN A 9 -0.94 -7.61 -13.39
C ASN A 9 -1.07 -6.24 -14.06
N SER A 10 -0.20 -5.96 -15.03
CA SER A 10 -0.16 -4.66 -15.69
C SER A 10 -1.44 -4.31 -16.46
N GLU A 11 -2.20 -5.31 -16.87
CA GLU A 11 -3.48 -5.10 -17.55
C GLU A 11 -4.58 -4.68 -16.58
N LYS A 12 -4.36 -4.86 -15.28
CA LYS A 12 -5.35 -4.58 -14.23
C LYS A 12 -4.80 -3.59 -13.22
N LYS A 13 -4.29 -2.47 -13.71
CA LYS A 13 -3.73 -1.42 -12.86
C LYS A 13 -4.75 -0.94 -11.82
N GLY A 14 -4.25 -0.68 -10.61
CA GLY A 14 -5.08 -0.19 -9.51
C GLY A 14 -5.80 -1.28 -8.74
N ARG A 15 -5.58 -2.52 -9.09
CA ARG A 15 -6.16 -3.66 -8.40
C ARG A 15 -5.19 -4.24 -7.37
N ILE A 16 -5.55 -5.40 -6.83
CA ILE A 16 -4.74 -6.07 -5.83
C ILE A 16 -3.37 -6.45 -6.40
N MET A 17 -2.34 -6.19 -5.63
CA MET A 17 -0.97 -6.55 -5.94
C MET A 17 -0.41 -7.36 -4.77
N TRP A 18 0.78 -7.94 -4.93
CA TRP A 18 1.42 -8.72 -3.87
C TRP A 18 2.84 -8.23 -3.70
N LEU A 19 3.22 -8.02 -2.44
CA LEU A 19 4.59 -7.69 -2.08
C LEU A 19 5.24 -8.96 -1.56
N GLN A 20 6.07 -9.58 -2.39
CA GLN A 20 6.67 -10.88 -2.12
C GLN A 20 8.05 -10.71 -1.51
N CYS A 21 8.29 -11.36 -0.37
CA CYS A 21 9.62 -11.40 0.24
C CYS A 21 10.52 -12.32 -0.58
N LEU A 22 11.70 -11.83 -0.95
CA LEU A 22 12.69 -12.61 -1.69
C LEU A 22 13.52 -13.51 -0.77
N ASP A 23 13.59 -13.18 0.51
CA ASP A 23 14.34 -13.94 1.50
C ASP A 23 13.54 -15.08 2.12
N GLU A 24 12.21 -14.97 2.10
CA GLU A 24 11.32 -16.00 2.65
C GLU A 24 10.15 -16.20 1.69
N PRO A 25 10.17 -17.28 0.89
CA PRO A 25 9.16 -17.50 -0.15
C PRO A 25 7.72 -17.59 0.35
N GLN A 26 7.51 -17.94 1.61
CA GLN A 26 6.18 -18.07 2.18
C GLN A 26 5.61 -16.74 2.64
N LEU A 27 6.42 -15.68 2.68
CA LEU A 27 5.99 -14.37 3.17
C LEU A 27 5.63 -13.48 2.00
N ALA A 28 4.36 -13.13 1.90
CA ALA A 28 3.85 -12.19 0.91
C ALA A 28 2.70 -11.40 1.53
N PHE A 29 2.62 -10.11 1.17
CA PHE A 29 1.55 -9.24 1.62
C PHE A 29 0.65 -8.89 0.45
N THR A 30 -0.67 -9.01 0.65
CA THR A 30 -1.64 -8.48 -0.30
C THR A 30 -1.68 -6.97 -0.10
N VAL A 31 -1.49 -6.20 -1.16
CA VAL A 31 -1.43 -4.74 -1.07
C VAL A 31 -2.29 -4.11 -2.17
N ILE A 32 -2.65 -2.84 -1.97
CA ILE A 32 -3.46 -2.08 -2.89
C ILE A 32 -2.96 -0.63 -2.88
N ASP A 33 -3.15 0.09 -3.99
CA ASP A 33 -2.83 1.51 -4.04
C ASP A 33 -3.92 2.28 -3.29
N PRO A 34 -3.62 2.88 -2.13
CA PRO A 34 -4.64 3.55 -1.32
C PRO A 34 -5.23 4.78 -2.02
N MET A 35 -4.48 5.41 -2.92
CA MET A 35 -4.97 6.59 -3.64
C MET A 35 -6.03 6.21 -4.68
N LYS A 36 -6.10 4.96 -5.08
CA LYS A 36 -7.17 4.46 -5.96
C LYS A 36 -8.45 4.18 -5.19
N VAL A 37 -8.31 3.80 -3.91
CA VAL A 37 -9.45 3.51 -3.03
C VAL A 37 -10.05 4.78 -2.47
N VAL A 38 -9.20 5.70 -2.02
CA VAL A 38 -9.59 6.98 -1.44
C VAL A 38 -8.90 8.07 -2.26
N ALA A 39 -9.66 8.73 -3.16
CA ALA A 39 -9.10 9.69 -4.11
C ALA A 39 -8.38 10.86 -3.43
N GLU A 40 -8.80 11.23 -2.23
CA GLU A 40 -8.23 12.32 -1.46
C GLU A 40 -7.25 11.86 -0.39
N TYR A 41 -6.77 10.63 -0.49
CA TYR A 41 -5.83 10.09 0.48
C TYR A 41 -4.55 10.93 0.50
N ASN A 42 -4.29 11.54 1.64
CA ASN A 42 -3.13 12.42 1.81
C ASN A 42 -2.49 12.17 3.18
N PRO A 43 -1.70 11.11 3.28
CA PRO A 43 -1.09 10.75 4.56
C PRO A 43 -0.02 11.76 4.97
N VAL A 44 0.01 12.11 6.24
CA VAL A 44 1.02 12.99 6.81
C VAL A 44 1.91 12.15 7.73
N VAL A 45 3.19 12.09 7.41
CA VAL A 45 4.17 11.36 8.21
C VAL A 45 5.29 12.30 8.63
N ASP A 46 5.99 11.93 9.71
CA ASP A 46 7.10 12.74 10.19
C ASP A 46 8.26 12.71 9.21
N ASP A 47 8.88 13.86 8.96
CA ASP A 47 10.01 13.98 8.05
C ASP A 47 11.19 13.11 8.47
N GLU A 48 11.35 12.89 9.77
CA GLU A 48 12.42 12.05 10.29
C GLU A 48 12.36 10.61 9.75
N TRP A 49 11.13 10.08 9.60
CA TRP A 49 10.92 8.75 9.05
C TRP A 49 11.19 8.72 7.55
N LEU A 50 10.77 9.75 6.84
CA LEU A 50 11.01 9.84 5.40
C LEU A 50 12.49 9.96 5.09
N ALA A 51 13.24 10.67 5.94
CA ALA A 51 14.68 10.84 5.76
C ALA A 51 15.43 9.51 5.79
N GLN A 52 14.93 8.53 6.52
CA GLN A 52 15.54 7.20 6.58
C GLN A 52 15.46 6.45 5.26
N LEU A 53 14.54 6.84 4.39
CA LEU A 53 14.38 6.22 3.07
C LEU A 53 15.27 6.86 2.02
N GLY A 54 16.02 7.90 2.38
CA GLY A 54 16.89 8.62 1.47
C GLY A 54 16.22 9.83 0.84
N GLU A 55 16.96 10.57 0.03
CA GLU A 55 16.46 11.77 -0.61
C GLU A 55 15.60 11.46 -1.84
N VAL A 56 14.65 12.33 -2.13
CA VAL A 56 13.86 12.28 -3.35
C VAL A 56 13.95 13.62 -4.07
N GLU A 57 13.84 13.59 -5.38
CA GLU A 57 13.84 14.81 -6.19
C GLU A 57 12.51 15.55 -6.12
N SER A 58 11.43 14.81 -5.87
CA SER A 58 10.10 15.39 -5.70
C SER A 58 9.24 14.46 -4.83
N GLU A 59 8.14 15.02 -4.28
CA GLU A 59 7.20 14.23 -3.48
C GLU A 59 6.54 13.11 -4.29
N GLY A 60 6.43 13.28 -5.61
CA GLY A 60 5.88 12.26 -6.49
C GLY A 60 6.75 11.01 -6.61
N ASP A 61 7.98 11.06 -6.11
CA ASP A 61 8.89 9.91 -6.14
C ASP A 61 8.63 8.91 -5.02
N TYR A 62 7.70 9.21 -4.11
CA TYR A 62 7.21 8.25 -3.11
C TYR A 62 6.02 7.48 -3.67
N PHE A 63 6.06 6.17 -3.52
CA PHE A 63 4.94 5.29 -3.89
C PHE A 63 4.34 4.70 -2.62
N LEU A 64 3.01 4.70 -2.53
CA LEU A 64 2.30 4.25 -1.34
C LEU A 64 1.54 2.96 -1.61
N LEU A 65 1.60 2.03 -0.66
CA LEU A 65 0.83 0.79 -0.70
C LEU A 65 0.15 0.58 0.66
N SER A 66 -1.10 0.11 0.64
CA SER A 66 -1.80 -0.29 1.85
C SER A 66 -1.89 -1.81 1.91
N VAL A 67 -1.56 -2.38 3.06
CA VAL A 67 -1.71 -3.83 3.27
C VAL A 67 -3.19 -4.16 3.42
N VAL A 68 -3.63 -5.17 2.70
CA VAL A 68 -5.02 -5.63 2.70
C VAL A 68 -5.13 -6.91 3.52
N THR A 69 -6.12 -6.93 4.42
CA THR A 69 -6.48 -8.13 5.15
C THR A 69 -7.61 -8.84 4.40
N VAL A 70 -7.37 -10.10 4.03
CA VAL A 70 -8.32 -10.91 3.27
C VAL A 70 -8.88 -12.00 4.17
N PRO A 71 -10.04 -11.77 4.83
CA PRO A 71 -10.64 -12.77 5.71
C PRO A 71 -11.42 -13.82 4.92
N SER A 72 -11.92 -14.83 5.63
CA SER A 72 -12.77 -15.86 5.00
C SER A 72 -14.04 -15.26 4.40
N ASP A 73 -14.63 -14.28 5.09
CA ASP A 73 -15.76 -13.51 4.56
C ASP A 73 -15.21 -12.32 3.79
N LEU A 74 -15.18 -12.38 2.47
CA LEU A 74 -14.58 -11.36 1.62
C LEU A 74 -15.29 -10.00 1.72
N THR A 75 -16.53 -9.97 2.18
CA THR A 75 -17.24 -8.69 2.37
C THR A 75 -16.61 -7.85 3.50
N LYS A 76 -15.76 -8.48 4.31
CA LYS A 76 -15.05 -7.81 5.42
C LYS A 76 -13.60 -7.51 5.09
N MET A 77 -13.25 -7.55 3.82
CA MET A 77 -11.89 -7.22 3.36
C MET A 77 -11.56 -5.76 3.67
N THR A 78 -10.39 -5.53 4.28
CA THR A 78 -9.99 -4.18 4.72
C THR A 78 -8.57 -3.84 4.29
N ALA A 79 -8.31 -2.54 4.13
CA ALA A 79 -6.97 -2.01 3.89
C ALA A 79 -6.55 -1.12 5.06
N ASN A 80 -5.27 -1.14 5.38
CA ASN A 80 -4.72 -0.32 6.45
C ASN A 80 -4.31 1.05 5.89
N LEU A 81 -5.15 2.06 6.09
CA LEU A 81 -4.87 3.43 5.66
C LEU A 81 -4.07 4.23 6.68
N LYS A 82 -3.99 3.74 7.93
CA LYS A 82 -3.28 4.41 9.01
C LYS A 82 -1.78 4.14 8.98
N ALA A 83 -1.36 3.04 8.39
CA ALA A 83 0.05 2.67 8.35
C ALA A 83 0.43 2.12 6.96
N PRO A 84 0.52 3.00 5.95
CA PRO A 84 0.89 2.58 4.59
C PRO A 84 2.36 2.19 4.52
N ILE A 85 2.69 1.41 3.50
CA ILE A 85 4.09 1.17 3.12
C ILE A 85 4.50 2.31 2.19
N VAL A 86 5.54 3.03 2.58
CA VAL A 86 6.07 4.15 1.79
C VAL A 86 7.34 3.69 1.10
N ILE A 87 7.39 3.82 -0.21
CA ILE A 87 8.53 3.41 -1.02
C ILE A 87 9.15 4.63 -1.67
N ASN A 88 10.46 4.83 -1.44
CA ASN A 88 11.23 5.84 -2.15
C ASN A 88 11.65 5.24 -3.49
N MET A 89 11.10 5.73 -4.59
CA MET A 89 11.36 5.16 -5.91
C MET A 89 12.78 5.43 -6.41
N ASN A 90 13.47 6.41 -5.86
CA ASN A 90 14.84 6.71 -6.25
C ASN A 90 15.84 5.76 -5.60
N THR A 91 15.68 5.48 -4.30
CA THR A 91 16.58 4.61 -3.54
C THR A 91 16.11 3.16 -3.47
N LYS A 92 14.85 2.90 -3.76
CA LYS A 92 14.17 1.61 -3.61
C LYS A 92 14.10 1.14 -2.16
N LYS A 93 14.25 2.06 -1.21
CA LYS A 93 14.05 1.79 0.21
C LYS A 93 12.59 2.01 0.57
N ALA A 94 12.09 1.19 1.48
CA ALA A 94 10.69 1.23 1.88
C ALA A 94 10.54 0.87 3.35
N CYS A 95 9.47 1.39 3.98
CA CYS A 95 9.08 0.95 5.31
C CYS A 95 7.60 1.26 5.53
N GLN A 96 7.01 0.62 6.54
CA GLN A 96 5.65 0.90 6.95
C GLN A 96 5.68 2.01 7.99
N LEU A 97 4.97 3.10 7.73
CA LEU A 97 4.96 4.28 8.60
C LEU A 97 3.55 4.58 9.08
N ILE A 98 3.42 4.91 10.38
CA ILE A 98 2.14 5.34 10.93
C ILE A 98 1.94 6.81 10.59
N VAL A 99 0.81 7.13 9.95
CA VAL A 99 0.51 8.51 9.56
C VAL A 99 -0.07 9.30 10.74
N ASN A 100 0.12 10.62 10.72
CA ASN A 100 -0.35 11.50 11.77
C ASN A 100 -1.85 11.82 11.67
N ASN A 101 -2.46 11.57 10.52
CA ASN A 101 -3.88 11.81 10.31
C ASN A 101 -4.74 10.90 11.19
N ASP A 102 -5.56 11.48 12.05
CA ASP A 102 -6.42 10.72 12.96
C ASP A 102 -7.63 10.11 12.27
N ASN A 103 -8.00 10.64 11.10
CA ASN A 103 -9.20 10.21 10.38
C ASN A 103 -8.99 8.98 9.50
N TYR A 104 -7.75 8.50 9.35
CA TYR A 104 -7.51 7.27 8.56
C TYR A 104 -7.59 6.04 9.45
N GLU A 105 -8.24 5.00 8.92
CA GLU A 105 -8.53 3.79 9.67
C GLU A 105 -7.52 2.69 9.41
N VAL A 106 -7.25 1.85 10.42
CA VAL A 106 -6.42 0.65 10.28
C VAL A 106 -7.18 -0.40 9.45
N ARG A 107 -8.51 -0.40 9.53
CA ARG A 107 -9.36 -1.38 8.84
C ARG A 107 -10.43 -0.70 8.02
N TYR A 108 -10.00 -0.08 6.92
CA TYR A 108 -10.92 0.57 5.98
C TYR A 108 -11.48 -0.48 5.02
N ASN A 109 -12.81 -0.65 4.99
CA ASN A 109 -13.44 -1.67 4.15
C ASN A 109 -13.24 -1.35 2.67
N VAL A 110 -12.73 -2.32 1.90
CA VAL A 110 -12.43 -2.15 0.48
C VAL A 110 -13.20 -3.11 -0.42
N TYR A 111 -14.12 -3.88 0.14
CA TYR A 111 -14.86 -4.88 -0.62
C TYR A 111 -15.59 -4.28 -1.83
N ASP A 112 -16.34 -3.19 -1.60
CA ASP A 112 -17.10 -2.55 -2.66
C ASP A 112 -16.20 -2.02 -3.77
N TYR A 113 -15.06 -1.43 -3.41
CA TYR A 113 -14.09 -0.96 -4.39
C TYR A 113 -13.58 -2.11 -5.26
N ILE A 114 -13.21 -3.22 -4.65
CA ILE A 114 -12.66 -4.36 -5.36
C ILE A 114 -13.70 -5.01 -6.25
N GLN A 115 -14.95 -5.12 -5.80
CA GLN A 115 -16.04 -5.65 -6.61
C GLN A 115 -16.29 -4.77 -7.84
N LYS A 116 -16.26 -3.46 -7.65
CA LYS A 116 -16.45 -2.51 -8.73
C LYS A 116 -15.35 -2.64 -9.78
N MET A 117 -14.12 -2.85 -9.35
CA MET A 117 -12.99 -3.05 -10.26
C MET A 117 -13.10 -4.33 -11.06
N LYS A 118 -13.69 -5.37 -10.49
CA LYS A 118 -13.92 -6.62 -11.22
C LYS A 118 -14.98 -6.47 -12.31
N GLU A 119 -15.95 -5.57 -12.12
CA GLU A 119 -17.00 -5.31 -13.08
C GLU A 119 -16.53 -4.47 -14.27
N GLU A 120 -15.47 -3.71 -14.09
CA GLU A 120 -14.88 -2.83 -15.11
C GLU A 120 -13.82 -3.54 -15.96
N LYS A 121 -14.17 -4.59 -16.57
CA LYS A 121 -13.19 -5.32 -17.41
C LYS A 121 -12.92 -4.61 -18.73
#